data_893b67410a62b2a87c40f5820dd87c63
#
_entry.id   893b67410a62b2a87c40f5820dd87c63
#
_cell.length_a   1.000
_cell.length_b   1.000
_cell.length_c   1.000
_cell.angle_alpha   90.00
_cell.angle_beta   90.00
_cell.angle_gamma   90.00
#
_symmetry.space_group_name_H-M   'P 1'
#
loop_
_entity.id
_entity.type
_entity.pdbx_description
1 polymer ?
#
loop_
_entity_poly.entity_id
_entity_poly.type
_entity_poly.pdbx_seq_one_letter_code
_entity_poly.pdbx_strand_id
1 'polypeptide(L)'
;GIDLEAACYRVAVFDLDLYSDGSQLTAEKRQESALMSFVLFNISDEIISKEKAGVAYQAGNNKVGALFMGNRTREFEHKIMEICRTIQDKLKELMSLDISIGVGSWARTQQELRASHELAEKAIEYRYLLGGSLLIDMEEQPEEKNLSIKAYVEKLAAALKAGKKENAEHILEQISSEIKEARVDKSRACVYLQQIIRAADETCEDMVPDNRLFSKREALLQQVTEQNSFDSAVELVRNHIGEIFQTLSDANSSSGQRQARLALDYIQKNYMDPDLSLNSICSYLNISTSYFSTIFKDLTGETFTEVLIRTRMEKAKELLENTTMKNYEIAEKVGFADPHYFGISFKKMTGCTPTEYAREKRK
;
A
#
# COMPACT_ATOMS: atom_id res chain seq x y z
N GLY A 1 42.60 -31.24 16.93
CA GLY A 1 41.91 -31.53 15.66
C GLY A 1 40.61 -32.21 15.93
N ILE A 2 39.59 -31.86 15.16
CA ILE A 2 38.29 -32.52 15.21
C ILE A 2 38.45 -33.88 14.55
N ASP A 3 38.07 -34.96 15.23
CA ASP A 3 38.05 -36.30 14.66
C ASP A 3 36.84 -36.46 13.76
N LEU A 4 37.07 -36.61 12.46
CA LEU A 4 36.04 -36.68 11.43
C LEU A 4 35.71 -38.13 11.02
N GLU A 5 35.68 -39.07 11.97
CA GLU A 5 35.37 -40.49 11.67
C GLU A 5 33.85 -40.82 11.62
N ALA A 6 32.96 -39.80 11.68
CA ALA A 6 31.50 -40.03 11.61
C ALA A 6 31.06 -40.45 10.20
N ALA A 7 30.03 -41.28 10.13
CA ALA A 7 29.47 -41.75 8.85
C ALA A 7 28.78 -40.63 8.05
N CYS A 8 28.21 -39.65 8.72
CA CYS A 8 27.53 -38.52 8.13
C CYS A 8 27.64 -37.26 9.00
N TYR A 9 27.48 -36.13 8.38
CA TYR A 9 27.56 -34.80 8.97
C TYR A 9 26.35 -33.99 8.64
N ARG A 10 26.01 -33.04 9.53
CA ARG A 10 24.98 -32.04 9.25
C ARG A 10 25.36 -30.70 9.86
N VAL A 11 25.16 -29.61 9.12
CA VAL A 11 25.49 -28.27 9.59
C VAL A 11 24.23 -27.57 10.06
N ALA A 12 24.30 -26.92 11.23
CA ALA A 12 23.32 -25.91 11.62
C ALA A 12 24.01 -24.55 11.77
N VAL A 13 23.33 -23.47 11.47
CA VAL A 13 23.78 -22.09 11.69
C VAL A 13 22.78 -21.41 12.60
N PHE A 14 23.30 -20.74 13.62
CA PHE A 14 22.57 -19.98 14.64
C PHE A 14 22.88 -18.51 14.41
N ASP A 15 21.87 -17.67 14.27
CA ASP A 15 22.04 -16.22 14.07
C ASP A 15 21.12 -15.45 15.03
N LEU A 16 21.67 -14.42 15.67
CA LEU A 16 20.94 -13.56 16.58
C LEU A 16 19.94 -12.69 15.81
N ASP A 17 18.70 -12.62 16.28
CA ASP A 17 17.64 -11.79 15.68
C ASP A 17 17.70 -10.34 16.21
N LEU A 18 18.90 -9.71 16.15
CA LEU A 18 19.20 -8.42 16.79
C LEU A 18 18.54 -7.20 16.13
N TYR A 19 17.89 -7.36 14.96
CA TYR A 19 17.49 -6.22 14.13
C TYR A 19 16.09 -6.37 13.53
N SER A 20 15.09 -6.53 14.40
CA SER A 20 13.69 -6.45 13.97
C SER A 20 13.20 -5.00 13.75
N ASP A 21 13.95 -3.98 14.24
CA ASP A 21 13.50 -2.59 14.31
C ASP A 21 14.19 -1.58 13.36
N GLY A 22 15.04 -2.06 12.42
CA GLY A 22 15.66 -1.18 11.42
C GLY A 22 16.73 -0.19 11.92
N SER A 23 17.18 -0.31 13.18
CA SER A 23 18.14 0.63 13.75
C SER A 23 19.58 0.42 13.23
N GLN A 24 20.25 1.53 12.83
CA GLN A 24 21.66 1.50 12.43
C GLN A 24 22.57 1.08 13.58
N LEU A 25 23.60 0.25 13.25
CA LEU A 25 24.63 -0.22 14.19
C LEU A 25 25.51 0.93 14.70
N THR A 26 25.23 1.41 15.91
CA THR A 26 26.17 2.25 16.64
C THR A 26 27.38 1.44 17.14
N ALA A 27 28.49 2.09 17.51
CA ALA A 27 29.69 1.40 18.05
C ALA A 27 29.35 0.59 19.31
N GLU A 28 28.46 1.09 20.17
CA GLU A 28 27.97 0.41 21.38
C GLU A 28 27.20 -0.88 21.02
N LYS A 29 26.29 -0.83 20.06
CA LYS A 29 25.53 -1.99 19.59
C LYS A 29 26.43 -3.07 18.94
N ARG A 30 27.54 -2.68 18.30
CA ARG A 30 28.52 -3.65 17.77
C ARG A 30 29.24 -4.39 18.89
N GLN A 31 29.60 -3.71 19.97
CA GLN A 31 30.27 -4.31 21.11
C GLN A 31 29.31 -5.24 21.90
N GLU A 32 28.07 -4.84 22.06
CA GLU A 32 27.00 -5.64 22.63
C GLU A 32 26.71 -6.89 21.78
N SER A 33 26.64 -6.75 20.46
CA SER A 33 26.47 -7.85 19.50
C SER A 33 27.60 -8.89 19.58
N ALA A 34 28.85 -8.45 19.74
CA ALA A 34 30.01 -9.36 19.88
C ALA A 34 29.91 -10.15 21.20
N LEU A 35 29.49 -9.52 22.29
CA LEU A 35 29.25 -10.20 23.57
C LEU A 35 28.14 -11.24 23.46
N MET A 36 27.02 -10.87 22.83
CA MET A 36 25.89 -11.79 22.61
C MET A 36 26.28 -12.99 21.75
N SER A 37 27.08 -12.77 20.69
CA SER A 37 27.63 -13.85 19.86
C SER A 37 28.55 -14.79 20.64
N PHE A 38 29.35 -14.25 21.58
CA PHE A 38 30.18 -15.07 22.48
C PHE A 38 29.29 -15.90 23.42
N VAL A 39 28.22 -15.34 23.98
CA VAL A 39 27.28 -16.09 24.83
C VAL A 39 26.57 -17.18 24.01
N LEU A 40 26.10 -16.87 22.79
CA LEU A 40 25.50 -17.84 21.88
C LEU A 40 26.46 -19.02 21.62
N PHE A 41 27.76 -18.72 21.34
CA PHE A 41 28.77 -19.75 21.11
C PHE A 41 28.94 -20.66 22.33
N ASN A 42 29.11 -20.08 23.53
CA ASN A 42 29.38 -20.86 24.74
C ASN A 42 28.18 -21.76 25.12
N ILE A 43 26.95 -21.25 25.02
CA ILE A 43 25.75 -22.04 25.32
C ILE A 43 25.60 -23.16 24.27
N SER A 44 25.84 -22.87 22.99
CA SER A 44 25.75 -23.86 21.93
C SER A 44 26.81 -24.95 22.11
N ASP A 45 28.05 -24.56 22.40
CA ASP A 45 29.18 -25.52 22.59
C ASP A 45 28.95 -26.40 23.81
N GLU A 46 28.50 -25.83 24.93
CA GLU A 46 28.19 -26.59 26.16
C GLU A 46 27.10 -27.66 25.90
N ILE A 47 26.00 -27.27 25.24
CA ILE A 47 24.89 -28.19 24.99
C ILE A 47 25.28 -29.28 23.99
N ILE A 48 25.88 -28.89 22.85
CA ILE A 48 26.29 -29.83 21.81
C ILE A 48 27.33 -30.83 22.32
N SER A 49 28.30 -30.35 23.09
CA SER A 49 29.36 -31.18 23.68
C SER A 49 28.82 -32.13 24.74
N LYS A 50 27.90 -31.68 25.63
CA LYS A 50 27.22 -32.49 26.62
C LYS A 50 26.44 -33.64 25.99
N GLU A 51 25.77 -33.37 24.90
CA GLU A 51 25.00 -34.35 24.15
C GLU A 51 25.89 -35.26 23.27
N LYS A 52 27.17 -34.99 23.18
CA LYS A 52 28.14 -35.72 22.30
C LYS A 52 27.63 -35.82 20.85
N ALA A 53 27.00 -34.76 20.39
CA ALA A 53 26.34 -34.73 19.08
C ALA A 53 27.18 -34.08 17.98
N GLY A 54 28.26 -33.34 18.36
CA GLY A 54 29.07 -32.60 17.41
C GLY A 54 29.93 -31.53 18.09
N VAL A 55 30.26 -30.49 17.35
CA VAL A 55 31.09 -29.36 17.80
C VAL A 55 30.48 -28.04 17.33
N ALA A 56 30.58 -27.00 18.15
CA ALA A 56 30.25 -25.64 17.76
C ALA A 56 31.51 -24.94 17.20
N TYR A 57 31.32 -23.98 16.29
CA TYR A 57 32.35 -23.14 15.73
C TYR A 57 31.81 -21.73 15.43
N GLN A 58 32.73 -20.76 15.35
CA GLN A 58 32.32 -19.42 14.92
C GLN A 58 32.21 -19.37 13.39
N ALA A 59 31.00 -19.06 12.89
CA ALA A 59 30.66 -19.02 11.47
C ALA A 59 30.82 -17.60 10.83
N GLY A 60 31.47 -16.68 11.55
CA GLY A 60 31.68 -15.28 11.12
C GLY A 60 30.58 -14.35 11.63
N ASN A 61 30.73 -13.05 11.47
CA ASN A 61 29.80 -11.94 11.74
C ASN A 61 28.59 -12.25 12.66
N ASN A 62 28.85 -12.54 13.94
CA ASN A 62 27.81 -12.82 14.95
C ASN A 62 27.01 -14.13 14.75
N LYS A 63 27.43 -15.01 13.87
CA LYS A 63 26.84 -16.33 13.65
C LYS A 63 27.68 -17.43 14.31
N VAL A 64 27.02 -18.41 14.84
CA VAL A 64 27.60 -19.64 15.37
C VAL A 64 27.17 -20.80 14.47
N GLY A 65 28.14 -21.63 14.08
CA GLY A 65 27.84 -22.87 13.38
C GLY A 65 27.90 -24.05 14.33
N ALA A 66 27.17 -25.11 14.02
CA ALA A 66 27.31 -26.41 14.62
C ALA A 66 27.54 -27.47 13.55
N LEU A 67 28.55 -28.30 13.75
CA LEU A 67 28.79 -29.49 12.95
C LEU A 67 28.31 -30.71 13.75
N PHE A 68 27.15 -31.23 13.43
CA PHE A 68 26.61 -32.47 14.00
C PHE A 68 27.25 -33.67 13.29
N MET A 69 27.62 -34.69 14.07
CA MET A 69 28.37 -35.86 13.59
C MET A 69 27.73 -37.13 14.10
N GLY A 70 27.28 -37.99 13.17
CA GLY A 70 26.63 -39.25 13.56
C GLY A 70 26.15 -40.07 12.38
N ASN A 71 25.22 -41.00 12.64
CA ASN A 71 24.57 -41.79 11.61
C ASN A 71 23.27 -41.09 11.16
N ARG A 72 22.94 -41.16 9.87
CA ARG A 72 21.70 -40.65 9.34
C ARG A 72 20.53 -41.56 9.76
N THR A 73 20.02 -41.34 10.96
CA THR A 73 18.85 -42.03 11.54
C THR A 73 17.79 -41.02 11.98
N ARG A 74 16.54 -41.38 11.95
CA ARG A 74 15.44 -40.52 12.46
C ARG A 74 15.63 -40.09 13.89
N GLU A 75 16.21 -40.96 14.72
CA GLU A 75 16.52 -40.67 16.13
C GLU A 75 17.55 -39.54 16.23
N PHE A 76 18.60 -39.59 15.42
CA PHE A 76 19.63 -38.53 15.42
C PHE A 76 19.14 -37.23 14.80
N GLU A 77 18.30 -37.30 13.77
CA GLU A 77 17.60 -36.12 13.22
C GLU A 77 16.77 -35.43 14.29
N HIS A 78 15.94 -36.18 15.01
CA HIS A 78 15.13 -35.65 16.10
C HIS A 78 16.02 -35.06 17.21
N LYS A 79 17.12 -35.72 17.56
CA LYS A 79 18.09 -35.23 18.54
C LYS A 79 18.72 -33.90 18.14
N ILE A 80 19.08 -33.72 16.86
CA ILE A 80 19.60 -32.44 16.34
C ILE A 80 18.58 -31.34 16.55
N MET A 81 17.32 -31.58 16.18
CA MET A 81 16.26 -30.59 16.31
C MET A 81 15.94 -30.26 17.77
N GLU A 82 15.99 -31.23 18.68
CA GLU A 82 15.85 -31.01 20.14
C GLU A 82 17.01 -30.17 20.71
N ILE A 83 18.25 -30.43 20.29
CA ILE A 83 19.41 -29.63 20.69
C ILE A 83 19.24 -28.18 20.22
N CYS A 84 18.85 -27.97 18.97
CA CYS A 84 18.59 -26.64 18.41
C CYS A 84 17.51 -25.89 19.20
N ARG A 85 16.38 -26.55 19.50
CA ARG A 85 15.30 -25.96 20.35
C ARG A 85 15.81 -25.64 21.75
N THR A 86 16.56 -26.54 22.39
CA THR A 86 17.10 -26.34 23.73
C THR A 86 18.03 -25.13 23.78
N ILE A 87 18.85 -24.89 22.73
CA ILE A 87 19.70 -23.70 22.63
C ILE A 87 18.84 -22.45 22.50
N GLN A 88 17.83 -22.47 21.64
CA GLN A 88 16.91 -21.36 21.42
C GLN A 88 16.16 -20.97 22.71
N ASP A 89 15.58 -21.98 23.40
CA ASP A 89 14.82 -21.78 24.65
C ASP A 89 15.72 -21.24 25.76
N LYS A 90 16.93 -21.77 25.92
CA LYS A 90 17.89 -21.30 26.95
C LYS A 90 18.32 -19.86 26.73
N LEU A 91 18.60 -19.46 25.50
CA LEU A 91 18.97 -18.08 25.17
C LEU A 91 17.80 -17.12 25.44
N LYS A 92 16.59 -17.55 25.11
CA LYS A 92 15.38 -16.79 25.40
C LYS A 92 15.14 -16.64 26.89
N GLU A 93 15.28 -17.72 27.66
CA GLU A 93 15.06 -17.74 29.12
C GLU A 93 16.12 -16.93 29.87
N LEU A 94 17.40 -17.15 29.57
CA LEU A 94 18.52 -16.57 30.34
C LEU A 94 18.82 -15.12 29.94
N MET A 95 18.66 -14.77 28.68
CA MET A 95 19.16 -13.51 28.12
C MET A 95 18.06 -12.71 27.40
N SER A 96 16.84 -13.23 27.29
CA SER A 96 15.77 -12.64 26.47
C SER A 96 16.17 -12.41 24.99
N LEU A 97 17.10 -13.25 24.48
CA LEU A 97 17.59 -13.19 23.13
C LEU A 97 16.79 -14.14 22.22
N ASP A 98 16.34 -13.62 21.11
CA ASP A 98 15.75 -14.40 20.03
C ASP A 98 16.86 -14.76 19.03
N ILE A 99 16.84 -16.03 18.56
CA ILE A 99 17.74 -16.52 17.53
C ILE A 99 16.96 -17.27 16.48
N SER A 100 17.42 -17.17 15.23
CA SER A 100 16.96 -18.03 14.13
C SER A 100 18.02 -19.08 13.84
N ILE A 101 17.55 -20.29 13.59
CA ILE A 101 18.39 -21.46 13.37
C ILE A 101 18.02 -22.11 12.03
N GLY A 102 19.01 -22.23 11.17
CA GLY A 102 18.90 -23.00 9.93
C GLY A 102 19.64 -24.32 10.06
N VAL A 103 19.03 -25.41 9.63
CA VAL A 103 19.64 -26.73 9.58
C VAL A 103 19.73 -27.17 8.13
N GLY A 104 20.96 -27.45 7.64
CA GLY A 104 21.23 -27.82 6.27
C GLY A 104 20.98 -29.31 5.98
N SER A 105 21.36 -29.76 4.79
CA SER A 105 21.24 -31.15 4.37
C SER A 105 22.29 -32.05 5.00
N TRP A 106 22.09 -33.36 4.91
CA TRP A 106 23.12 -34.34 5.27
C TRP A 106 24.29 -34.29 4.31
N ALA A 107 25.50 -34.53 4.84
CA ALA A 107 26.78 -34.49 4.13
C ALA A 107 27.64 -35.68 4.49
N ARG A 108 28.41 -36.20 3.51
CA ARG A 108 29.44 -37.24 3.69
C ARG A 108 30.80 -36.78 3.18
N THR A 109 30.81 -35.79 2.33
CA THR A 109 32.02 -35.23 1.71
C THR A 109 32.19 -33.78 2.08
N GLN A 110 33.42 -33.25 1.93
CA GLN A 110 33.69 -31.84 2.17
C GLN A 110 32.84 -30.91 1.29
N GLN A 111 32.58 -31.33 0.05
CA GLN A 111 31.75 -30.52 -0.87
C GLN A 111 30.29 -30.48 -0.40
N GLU A 112 29.75 -31.60 0.07
CA GLU A 112 28.39 -31.67 0.63
C GLU A 112 28.28 -30.90 1.95
N LEU A 113 29.36 -30.86 2.79
CA LEU A 113 29.42 -30.04 3.99
C LEU A 113 29.26 -28.55 3.68
N ARG A 114 29.93 -28.09 2.63
CA ARG A 114 29.79 -26.72 2.17
C ARG A 114 28.37 -26.43 1.72
N ALA A 115 27.76 -27.32 0.92
CA ALA A 115 26.38 -27.18 0.51
C ALA A 115 25.40 -27.21 1.70
N SER A 116 25.65 -28.06 2.71
CA SER A 116 24.90 -28.10 3.96
C SER A 116 24.92 -26.75 4.69
N HIS A 117 26.13 -26.13 4.78
CA HIS A 117 26.27 -24.81 5.40
C HIS A 117 25.54 -23.72 4.61
N GLU A 118 25.67 -23.68 3.29
CA GLU A 118 24.96 -22.72 2.41
C GLU A 118 23.43 -22.87 2.56
N LEU A 119 22.91 -24.09 2.65
CA LEU A 119 21.49 -24.34 2.90
C LEU A 119 21.05 -23.88 4.30
N ALA A 120 21.88 -24.09 5.33
CA ALA A 120 21.59 -23.63 6.67
C ALA A 120 21.56 -22.09 6.75
N GLU A 121 22.46 -21.40 6.06
CA GLU A 121 22.41 -19.93 5.95
C GLU A 121 21.16 -19.46 5.19
N LYS A 122 20.82 -20.11 4.09
CA LYS A 122 19.60 -19.81 3.32
C LYS A 122 18.35 -19.99 4.18
N ALA A 123 18.29 -20.99 5.06
CA ALA A 123 17.17 -21.20 5.97
C ALA A 123 16.92 -19.98 6.88
N ILE A 124 17.99 -19.33 7.36
CA ILE A 124 17.88 -18.15 8.21
C ILE A 124 17.32 -16.95 7.45
N GLU A 125 17.55 -16.84 6.14
CA GLU A 125 17.01 -15.74 5.34
C GLU A 125 15.49 -15.71 5.31
N TYR A 126 14.81 -16.86 5.55
CA TYR A 126 13.35 -16.90 5.66
C TYR A 126 12.80 -16.08 6.84
N ARG A 127 13.63 -15.70 7.81
CA ARG A 127 13.19 -14.77 8.86
C ARG A 127 12.70 -13.43 8.33
N TYR A 128 13.19 -13.02 7.16
CA TYR A 128 12.68 -11.82 6.48
C TYR A 128 11.18 -11.92 6.21
N LEU A 129 10.70 -13.10 5.78
CA LEU A 129 9.29 -13.34 5.47
C LEU A 129 8.44 -13.74 6.68
N LEU A 130 9.01 -14.57 7.57
CA LEU A 130 8.26 -15.29 8.60
C LEU A 130 8.42 -14.67 10.00
N GLY A 131 9.32 -13.71 10.15
CA GLY A 131 9.72 -13.16 11.44
C GLY A 131 10.90 -13.91 12.05
N GLY A 132 11.38 -13.45 13.21
CA GLY A 132 12.49 -14.06 13.95
C GLY A 132 12.08 -15.31 14.73
N SER A 133 13.05 -15.83 15.50
CA SER A 133 12.88 -17.02 16.35
C SER A 133 12.52 -18.30 15.58
N LEU A 134 13.12 -18.47 14.38
CA LEU A 134 12.83 -19.61 13.52
C LEU A 134 13.77 -20.78 13.80
N LEU A 135 13.26 -22.00 13.60
CA LEU A 135 14.04 -23.24 13.50
C LEU A 135 13.58 -23.96 12.21
N ILE A 136 14.42 -23.91 11.17
CA ILE A 136 14.08 -24.41 9.83
C ILE A 136 15.03 -25.53 9.45
N ASP A 137 14.45 -26.69 9.13
CA ASP A 137 15.14 -27.84 8.53
C ASP A 137 14.97 -27.82 7.01
N MET A 138 16.09 -27.70 6.26
CA MET A 138 16.07 -27.58 4.81
C MET A 138 15.86 -28.92 4.09
N GLU A 139 16.00 -30.07 4.78
CA GLU A 139 15.62 -31.37 4.19
C GLU A 139 14.10 -31.57 4.11
N GLU A 140 13.35 -30.93 5.00
CA GLU A 140 11.89 -31.06 5.08
C GLU A 140 11.15 -29.96 4.32
N GLN A 141 11.86 -28.98 3.76
CA GLN A 141 11.24 -27.84 3.11
C GLN A 141 10.78 -28.17 1.68
N PRO A 142 9.56 -27.81 1.31
CA PRO A 142 9.10 -27.90 -0.08
C PRO A 142 9.90 -26.95 -0.97
N GLU A 143 10.05 -27.32 -2.24
CA GLU A 143 10.67 -26.46 -3.26
C GLU A 143 9.96 -25.08 -3.31
N GLU A 144 10.75 -24.04 -3.55
CA GLU A 144 10.24 -22.68 -3.74
C GLU A 144 9.20 -22.68 -4.87
N LYS A 145 8.01 -22.21 -4.58
CA LYS A 145 6.95 -22.07 -5.60
C LYS A 145 7.21 -20.82 -6.45
N ASN A 146 7.11 -20.99 -7.76
CA ASN A 146 7.15 -19.87 -8.68
C ASN A 146 5.81 -19.11 -8.61
N LEU A 147 5.83 -17.88 -8.07
CA LEU A 147 4.66 -17.05 -7.90
C LEU A 147 4.49 -16.12 -9.12
N SER A 148 3.30 -16.09 -9.70
CA SER A 148 2.94 -15.13 -10.75
C SER A 148 2.04 -14.03 -10.17
N ILE A 149 2.60 -12.84 -9.98
CA ILE A 149 1.84 -11.70 -9.43
C ILE A 149 1.09 -10.89 -10.49
N LYS A 150 1.21 -11.26 -11.79
CA LYS A 150 0.61 -10.50 -12.89
C LYS A 150 -0.90 -10.25 -12.71
N ALA A 151 -1.65 -11.28 -12.34
CA ALA A 151 -3.10 -11.17 -12.13
C ALA A 151 -3.45 -10.22 -10.96
N TYR A 152 -2.62 -10.17 -9.92
CA TYR A 152 -2.79 -9.26 -8.80
C TYR A 152 -2.50 -7.81 -9.18
N VAL A 153 -1.44 -7.59 -9.96
CA VAL A 153 -1.09 -6.28 -10.50
C VAL A 153 -2.24 -5.72 -11.35
N GLU A 154 -2.83 -6.54 -12.23
CA GLU A 154 -3.99 -6.15 -13.04
C GLU A 154 -5.22 -5.79 -12.18
N LYS A 155 -5.51 -6.57 -11.14
CA LYS A 155 -6.59 -6.30 -10.17
C LYS A 155 -6.33 -5.01 -9.39
N LEU A 156 -5.09 -4.78 -8.96
CA LEU A 156 -4.69 -3.56 -8.24
C LEU A 156 -4.88 -2.32 -9.12
N ALA A 157 -4.43 -2.36 -10.37
CA ALA A 157 -4.63 -1.29 -11.34
C ALA A 157 -6.13 -1.00 -11.55
N ALA A 158 -6.97 -2.03 -11.65
CA ALA A 158 -8.42 -1.86 -11.76
C ALA A 158 -9.03 -1.24 -10.48
N ALA A 159 -8.56 -1.62 -9.29
CA ALA A 159 -9.02 -1.05 -8.02
C ALA A 159 -8.64 0.44 -7.90
N LEU A 160 -7.41 0.81 -8.32
CA LEU A 160 -6.93 2.20 -8.36
C LEU A 160 -7.79 3.06 -9.31
N LYS A 161 -8.01 2.57 -10.55
CA LYS A 161 -8.86 3.26 -11.55
C LYS A 161 -10.30 3.44 -11.08
N ALA A 162 -10.82 2.49 -10.31
CA ALA A 162 -12.18 2.55 -9.75
C ALA A 162 -12.29 3.36 -8.43
N GLY A 163 -11.18 3.85 -7.87
CA GLY A 163 -11.17 4.55 -6.59
C GLY A 163 -11.50 3.67 -5.38
N LYS A 164 -11.38 2.34 -5.49
CA LYS A 164 -11.76 1.36 -4.45
C LYS A 164 -10.57 1.02 -3.55
N LYS A 165 -10.31 1.84 -2.53
CA LYS A 165 -9.19 1.69 -1.62
C LYS A 165 -9.21 0.35 -0.87
N GLU A 166 -10.34 -0.06 -0.32
CA GLU A 166 -10.49 -1.32 0.42
C GLU A 166 -10.14 -2.55 -0.42
N ASN A 167 -10.51 -2.53 -1.72
CA ASN A 167 -10.15 -3.61 -2.64
C ASN A 167 -8.64 -3.67 -2.89
N ALA A 168 -7.97 -2.51 -3.01
CA ALA A 168 -6.53 -2.45 -3.20
C ALA A 168 -5.77 -2.97 -1.97
N GLU A 169 -6.22 -2.62 -0.77
CA GLU A 169 -5.69 -3.13 0.50
C GLU A 169 -5.84 -4.66 0.60
N HIS A 170 -7.02 -5.18 0.28
CA HIS A 170 -7.26 -6.62 0.28
C HIS A 170 -6.39 -7.38 -0.74
N ILE A 171 -6.19 -6.82 -1.95
CA ILE A 171 -5.29 -7.39 -2.96
C ILE A 171 -3.85 -7.42 -2.43
N LEU A 172 -3.38 -6.36 -1.78
CA LEU A 172 -2.03 -6.31 -1.20
C LEU A 172 -1.87 -7.36 -0.09
N GLU A 173 -2.88 -7.60 0.74
CA GLU A 173 -2.88 -8.65 1.76
C GLU A 173 -2.81 -10.04 1.13
N GLN A 174 -3.60 -10.32 0.09
CA GLN A 174 -3.56 -11.58 -0.63
C GLN A 174 -2.18 -11.87 -1.23
N ILE A 175 -1.58 -10.89 -1.93
CA ILE A 175 -0.23 -11.02 -2.49
C ILE A 175 0.78 -11.30 -1.38
N SER A 176 0.69 -10.56 -0.27
CA SER A 176 1.61 -10.70 0.86
C SER A 176 1.53 -12.09 1.47
N SER A 177 0.33 -12.64 1.62
CA SER A 177 0.13 -14.01 2.10
C SER A 177 0.73 -15.05 1.15
N GLU A 178 0.49 -14.90 -0.16
CA GLU A 178 1.03 -15.83 -1.15
C GLU A 178 2.57 -15.78 -1.24
N ILE A 179 3.18 -14.59 -1.12
CA ILE A 179 4.64 -14.44 -1.06
C ILE A 179 5.20 -15.18 0.17
N LYS A 180 4.56 -15.05 1.33
CA LYS A 180 4.96 -15.77 2.56
C LYS A 180 4.81 -17.28 2.40
N GLU A 181 3.70 -17.75 1.83
CA GLU A 181 3.44 -19.19 1.59
C GLU A 181 4.39 -19.80 0.55
N ALA A 182 4.78 -19.02 -0.47
CA ALA A 182 5.72 -19.45 -1.49
C ALA A 182 7.17 -19.57 -0.97
N ARG A 183 7.45 -19.02 0.23
CA ARG A 183 8.77 -19.07 0.89
C ARG A 183 9.92 -18.65 -0.02
N VAL A 184 9.70 -17.60 -0.80
CA VAL A 184 10.75 -17.04 -1.66
C VAL A 184 11.82 -16.35 -0.83
N ASP A 185 13.02 -16.22 -1.39
CA ASP A 185 14.08 -15.44 -0.74
C ASP A 185 13.75 -13.95 -0.68
N LYS A 186 14.51 -13.19 0.14
CA LYS A 186 14.34 -11.73 0.30
C LYS A 186 14.39 -10.99 -1.04
N SER A 187 15.34 -11.37 -1.91
CA SER A 187 15.57 -10.69 -3.20
C SER A 187 14.34 -10.80 -4.10
N ARG A 188 13.75 -12.01 -4.18
CA ARG A 188 12.53 -12.26 -4.97
C ARG A 188 11.31 -11.56 -4.36
N ALA A 189 11.17 -11.59 -3.02
CA ALA A 189 10.10 -10.87 -2.33
C ALA A 189 10.16 -9.36 -2.63
N CYS A 190 11.35 -8.76 -2.55
CA CYS A 190 11.57 -7.36 -2.92
C CYS A 190 11.21 -7.07 -4.38
N VAL A 191 11.61 -7.95 -5.32
CA VAL A 191 11.24 -7.80 -6.75
C VAL A 191 9.72 -7.80 -6.93
N TYR A 192 8.98 -8.66 -6.24
CA TYR A 192 7.52 -8.65 -6.30
C TYR A 192 6.91 -7.34 -5.76
N LEU A 193 7.38 -6.85 -4.62
CA LEU A 193 6.91 -5.57 -4.07
C LEU A 193 7.25 -4.40 -5.00
N GLN A 194 8.44 -4.39 -5.60
CA GLN A 194 8.83 -3.37 -6.58
C GLN A 194 7.96 -3.39 -7.84
N GLN A 195 7.55 -4.57 -8.32
CA GLN A 195 6.61 -4.68 -9.44
C GLN A 195 5.23 -4.10 -9.10
N ILE A 196 4.75 -4.30 -7.87
CA ILE A 196 3.50 -3.72 -7.38
C ILE A 196 3.60 -2.19 -7.36
N ILE A 197 4.69 -1.63 -6.82
CA ILE A 197 4.92 -0.18 -6.78
C ILE A 197 4.91 0.40 -8.20
N ARG A 198 5.71 -0.19 -9.12
CA ARG A 198 5.79 0.29 -10.50
C ARG A 198 4.42 0.31 -11.20
N ALA A 199 3.65 -0.76 -11.07
CA ALA A 199 2.33 -0.86 -11.68
C ALA A 199 1.32 0.13 -11.09
N ALA A 200 1.39 0.37 -9.78
CA ALA A 200 0.54 1.36 -9.12
C ALA A 200 0.89 2.78 -9.57
N ASP A 201 2.19 3.10 -9.67
CA ASP A 201 2.67 4.39 -10.17
C ASP A 201 2.29 4.64 -11.63
N GLU A 202 2.50 3.64 -12.51
CA GLU A 202 2.11 3.73 -13.93
C GLU A 202 0.61 3.99 -14.07
N THR A 203 -0.21 3.29 -13.26
CA THR A 203 -1.66 3.52 -13.25
C THR A 203 -2.02 4.93 -12.79
N CYS A 204 -1.33 5.46 -11.77
CA CYS A 204 -1.54 6.82 -11.27
C CYS A 204 -1.11 7.87 -12.31
N GLU A 205 0.01 7.66 -12.99
CA GLU A 205 0.55 8.56 -14.03
C GLU A 205 -0.38 8.64 -15.25
N ASP A 206 -0.97 7.51 -15.67
CA ASP A 206 -2.00 7.47 -16.73
C ASP A 206 -3.23 8.33 -16.38
N MET A 207 -3.60 8.41 -15.11
CA MET A 207 -4.79 9.14 -14.64
C MET A 207 -4.48 10.61 -14.28
N VAL A 208 -3.31 10.87 -13.74
CA VAL A 208 -2.84 12.19 -13.28
C VAL A 208 -1.41 12.40 -13.76
N PRO A 209 -1.19 12.80 -15.02
CA PRO A 209 0.12 13.22 -15.52
C PRO A 209 0.65 14.37 -14.65
N ASP A 210 1.95 14.48 -14.50
CA ASP A 210 2.64 15.49 -13.68
C ASP A 210 2.46 15.34 -12.15
N ASN A 211 2.06 14.15 -11.66
CA ASN A 211 2.06 13.90 -10.23
C ASN A 211 3.49 13.82 -9.66
N ARG A 212 3.66 14.26 -8.40
CA ARG A 212 4.98 14.30 -7.74
C ARG A 212 5.44 12.94 -7.20
N LEU A 213 4.60 11.91 -7.22
CA LEU A 213 4.92 10.59 -6.68
C LEU A 213 6.03 9.92 -7.48
N PHE A 214 6.03 10.13 -8.79
CA PHE A 214 7.05 9.57 -9.70
C PHE A 214 8.49 9.94 -9.27
N SER A 215 8.71 11.17 -8.81
CA SER A 215 10.05 11.62 -8.38
C SER A 215 10.56 10.91 -7.11
N LYS A 216 9.67 10.27 -6.33
CA LYS A 216 10.00 9.54 -5.11
C LYS A 216 10.16 8.02 -5.33
N ARG A 217 9.82 7.51 -6.51
CA ARG A 217 9.77 6.07 -6.82
C ARG A 217 11.08 5.37 -6.52
N GLU A 218 12.20 5.87 -7.05
CA GLU A 218 13.50 5.21 -6.90
C GLU A 218 13.93 5.14 -5.43
N ALA A 219 13.67 6.18 -4.64
CA ALA A 219 13.93 6.17 -3.21
C ALA A 219 13.08 5.13 -2.48
N LEU A 220 11.80 4.98 -2.84
CA LEU A 220 10.91 3.98 -2.26
C LEU A 220 11.36 2.55 -2.62
N LEU A 221 11.73 2.29 -3.88
CA LEU A 221 12.25 0.99 -4.32
C LEU A 221 13.49 0.59 -3.54
N GLN A 222 14.38 1.54 -3.26
CA GLN A 222 15.56 1.33 -2.42
C GLN A 222 15.15 1.06 -0.97
N GLN A 223 14.25 1.87 -0.38
CA GLN A 223 13.76 1.68 0.99
C GLN A 223 13.15 0.29 1.21
N VAL A 224 12.36 -0.22 0.25
CA VAL A 224 11.79 -1.58 0.31
C VAL A 224 12.89 -2.65 0.41
N THR A 225 13.99 -2.48 -0.32
CA THR A 225 15.13 -3.43 -0.30
C THR A 225 15.91 -3.37 1.02
N GLU A 226 15.96 -2.19 1.63
CA GLU A 226 16.70 -1.95 2.88
C GLU A 226 15.92 -2.44 4.12
N GLN A 227 14.64 -2.79 4.00
CA GLN A 227 13.85 -3.28 5.14
C GLN A 227 14.40 -4.61 5.68
N ASN A 228 14.35 -4.75 7.01
CA ASN A 228 14.77 -5.94 7.73
C ASN A 228 13.68 -7.00 7.86
N SER A 229 12.41 -6.64 7.63
CA SER A 229 11.28 -7.56 7.61
C SER A 229 10.37 -7.32 6.41
N PHE A 230 9.73 -8.38 5.94
CA PHE A 230 8.77 -8.31 4.85
C PHE A 230 7.55 -7.46 5.22
N ASP A 231 7.08 -7.56 6.47
CA ASP A 231 5.92 -6.79 6.91
C ASP A 231 6.20 -5.28 6.90
N SER A 232 7.41 -4.86 7.29
CA SER A 232 7.82 -3.45 7.17
C SER A 232 7.90 -2.99 5.71
N ALA A 233 8.37 -3.85 4.81
CA ALA A 233 8.41 -3.55 3.38
C ALA A 233 7.00 -3.46 2.79
N VAL A 234 6.08 -4.35 3.17
CA VAL A 234 4.66 -4.30 2.77
C VAL A 234 3.98 -3.03 3.28
N GLU A 235 4.31 -2.58 4.49
CA GLU A 235 3.74 -1.35 5.04
C GLU A 235 4.18 -0.10 4.26
N LEU A 236 5.42 -0.06 3.78
CA LEU A 236 5.87 0.99 2.86
C LEU A 236 5.04 1.01 1.56
N VAL A 237 4.77 -0.17 0.98
CA VAL A 237 3.94 -0.30 -0.22
C VAL A 237 2.50 0.14 0.08
N ARG A 238 1.93 -0.26 1.21
CA ARG A 238 0.59 0.14 1.67
C ARG A 238 0.45 1.65 1.78
N ASN A 239 1.42 2.29 2.43
CA ASN A 239 1.44 3.74 2.59
C ASN A 239 1.53 4.46 1.25
N HIS A 240 2.37 3.96 0.34
CA HIS A 240 2.49 4.51 -1.01
C HIS A 240 1.19 4.38 -1.82
N ILE A 241 0.52 3.23 -1.76
CA ILE A 241 -0.81 3.04 -2.37
C ILE A 241 -1.82 4.04 -1.78
N GLY A 242 -1.75 4.29 -0.47
CA GLY A 242 -2.55 5.33 0.20
C GLY A 242 -2.30 6.74 -0.34
N GLU A 243 -1.04 7.13 -0.56
CA GLU A 243 -0.66 8.40 -1.20
C GLU A 243 -1.19 8.51 -2.63
N ILE A 244 -1.18 7.42 -3.40
CA ILE A 244 -1.77 7.36 -4.74
C ILE A 244 -3.27 7.63 -4.68
N PHE A 245 -4.02 6.99 -3.78
CA PHE A 245 -5.46 7.25 -3.62
C PHE A 245 -5.74 8.69 -3.25
N GLN A 246 -4.93 9.29 -2.38
CA GLN A 246 -5.07 10.71 -2.02
C GLN A 246 -4.84 11.60 -3.26
N THR A 247 -3.79 11.35 -4.04
CA THR A 247 -3.48 12.10 -5.27
C THR A 247 -4.60 12.01 -6.30
N LEU A 248 -5.18 10.81 -6.50
CA LEU A 248 -6.30 10.59 -7.41
C LEU A 248 -7.57 11.31 -6.92
N SER A 249 -7.84 11.30 -5.62
CA SER A 249 -8.97 12.01 -4.99
C SER A 249 -8.85 13.52 -5.15
N ASP A 250 -7.66 14.07 -4.90
CA ASP A 250 -7.40 15.51 -5.02
C ASP A 250 -7.53 15.98 -6.48
N ALA A 251 -7.03 15.19 -7.44
CA ALA A 251 -7.17 15.46 -8.85
C ALA A 251 -8.64 15.44 -9.31
N ASN A 252 -9.41 14.46 -8.85
CA ASN A 252 -10.84 14.37 -9.13
C ASN A 252 -11.62 15.54 -8.52
N SER A 253 -11.32 15.92 -7.28
CA SER A 253 -11.95 17.06 -6.60
C SER A 253 -11.65 18.36 -7.31
N SER A 254 -10.40 18.60 -7.70
CA SER A 254 -10.01 19.80 -8.45
C SER A 254 -10.64 19.85 -9.84
N SER A 255 -10.73 18.73 -10.54
CA SER A 255 -11.43 18.61 -11.82
C SER A 255 -12.93 18.88 -11.67
N GLY A 256 -13.58 18.28 -10.67
CA GLY A 256 -14.99 18.53 -10.38
C GLY A 256 -15.28 19.98 -10.04
N GLN A 257 -14.46 20.61 -9.19
CA GLN A 257 -14.59 22.04 -8.88
C GLN A 257 -14.41 22.91 -10.12
N ARG A 258 -13.45 22.60 -10.98
CA ARG A 258 -13.25 23.32 -12.24
C ARG A 258 -14.47 23.19 -13.16
N GLN A 259 -15.02 22.00 -13.30
CA GLN A 259 -16.22 21.76 -14.13
C GLN A 259 -17.45 22.49 -13.58
N ALA A 260 -17.66 22.48 -12.25
CA ALA A 260 -18.74 23.22 -11.62
C ALA A 260 -18.60 24.74 -11.78
N ARG A 261 -17.38 25.29 -11.71
CA ARG A 261 -17.09 26.72 -12.00
C ARG A 261 -17.37 27.07 -13.46
N LEU A 262 -16.95 26.23 -14.41
CA LEU A 262 -17.25 26.41 -15.83
C LEU A 262 -18.76 26.42 -16.07
N ALA A 263 -19.52 25.59 -15.37
CA ALA A 263 -20.99 25.60 -15.44
C ALA A 263 -21.60 26.91 -14.92
N LEU A 264 -21.11 27.42 -13.80
CA LEU A 264 -21.55 28.73 -13.27
C LEU A 264 -21.30 29.87 -14.28
N ASP A 265 -20.09 29.90 -14.86
CA ASP A 265 -19.76 30.89 -15.89
C ASP A 265 -20.66 30.74 -17.14
N TYR A 266 -20.96 29.49 -17.52
CA TYR A 266 -21.85 29.22 -18.65
C TYR A 266 -23.27 29.68 -18.38
N ILE A 267 -23.82 29.44 -17.17
CA ILE A 267 -25.13 29.94 -16.75
C ILE A 267 -25.16 31.48 -16.83
N GLN A 268 -24.14 32.16 -16.31
CA GLN A 268 -24.08 33.62 -16.32
C GLN A 268 -24.09 34.23 -17.73
N LYS A 269 -23.47 33.53 -18.69
CA LYS A 269 -23.39 33.98 -20.10
C LYS A 269 -24.62 33.63 -20.92
N ASN A 270 -25.28 32.51 -20.59
CA ASN A 270 -26.32 31.91 -21.43
C ASN A 270 -27.68 31.76 -20.74
N TYR A 271 -27.93 32.40 -19.56
CA TYR A 271 -29.20 32.29 -18.84
C TYR A 271 -30.43 32.72 -19.66
N MET A 272 -30.24 33.57 -20.71
CA MET A 272 -31.29 34.03 -21.59
C MET A 272 -31.78 32.95 -22.58
N ASP A 273 -31.01 31.88 -22.78
CA ASP A 273 -31.40 30.76 -23.65
C ASP A 273 -32.49 29.94 -22.97
N PRO A 274 -33.72 29.86 -23.52
CA PRO A 274 -34.80 29.10 -22.95
C PRO A 274 -34.54 27.57 -22.91
N ASP A 275 -33.67 27.06 -23.82
CA ASP A 275 -33.32 25.64 -23.93
C ASP A 275 -32.18 25.24 -23.02
N LEU A 276 -31.58 26.18 -22.25
CA LEU A 276 -30.57 25.88 -21.29
C LEU A 276 -31.08 24.96 -20.19
N SER A 277 -30.55 23.75 -20.14
CA SER A 277 -31.00 22.66 -19.27
C SER A 277 -29.82 21.91 -18.66
N LEU A 278 -30.09 21.05 -17.66
CA LEU A 278 -29.09 20.14 -17.10
C LEU A 278 -28.44 19.28 -18.17
N ASN A 279 -29.20 18.79 -19.14
CA ASN A 279 -28.68 17.96 -20.21
C ASN A 279 -27.75 18.74 -21.16
N SER A 280 -28.13 19.99 -21.51
CA SER A 280 -27.31 20.81 -22.41
C SER A 280 -25.97 21.19 -21.80
N ILE A 281 -25.92 21.52 -20.50
CA ILE A 281 -24.66 21.83 -19.82
C ILE A 281 -23.78 20.57 -19.64
N CYS A 282 -24.38 19.41 -19.34
CA CYS A 282 -23.64 18.15 -19.25
C CYS A 282 -23.03 17.75 -20.60
N SER A 283 -23.77 17.95 -21.69
CA SER A 283 -23.25 17.73 -23.04
C SER A 283 -22.10 18.69 -23.36
N TYR A 284 -22.23 19.96 -22.99
CA TYR A 284 -21.15 20.95 -23.17
C TYR A 284 -19.88 20.59 -22.40
N LEU A 285 -20.02 20.12 -21.16
CA LEU A 285 -18.90 19.74 -20.32
C LEU A 285 -18.39 18.31 -20.57
N ASN A 286 -19.09 17.54 -21.43
CA ASN A 286 -18.82 16.14 -21.74
C ASN A 286 -18.75 15.23 -20.48
N ILE A 287 -19.74 15.38 -19.59
CA ILE A 287 -19.89 14.61 -18.35
C ILE A 287 -21.31 14.10 -18.16
N SER A 288 -21.46 13.06 -17.32
CA SER A 288 -22.79 12.52 -17.01
C SER A 288 -23.59 13.47 -16.09
N THR A 289 -24.91 13.45 -16.23
CA THR A 289 -25.83 14.25 -15.40
C THR A 289 -25.76 13.91 -13.92
N SER A 290 -25.55 12.63 -13.60
CA SER A 290 -25.40 12.17 -12.21
C SER A 290 -24.14 12.74 -11.56
N TYR A 291 -23.00 12.62 -12.23
CA TYR A 291 -21.73 13.17 -11.74
C TYR A 291 -21.78 14.69 -11.61
N PHE A 292 -22.30 15.38 -12.64
CA PHE A 292 -22.44 16.84 -12.61
C PHE A 292 -23.32 17.32 -11.45
N SER A 293 -24.46 16.68 -11.24
CA SER A 293 -25.38 17.09 -10.17
C SER A 293 -24.74 17.03 -8.79
N THR A 294 -23.90 16.01 -8.55
CA THR A 294 -23.14 15.88 -7.29
C THR A 294 -22.12 17.00 -7.14
N ILE A 295 -21.19 17.15 -8.09
CA ILE A 295 -20.09 18.14 -7.98
C ILE A 295 -20.60 19.58 -7.96
N PHE A 296 -21.70 19.85 -8.70
CA PHE A 296 -22.28 21.19 -8.78
C PHE A 296 -22.96 21.57 -7.47
N LYS A 297 -23.72 20.63 -6.87
CA LYS A 297 -24.35 20.85 -5.58
C LYS A 297 -23.34 20.95 -4.44
N ASP A 298 -22.28 20.15 -4.48
CA ASP A 298 -21.18 20.21 -3.48
C ASP A 298 -20.46 21.56 -3.50
N LEU A 299 -20.29 22.16 -4.70
CA LEU A 299 -19.64 23.48 -4.82
C LEU A 299 -20.58 24.64 -4.47
N THR A 300 -21.85 24.58 -4.92
CA THR A 300 -22.77 25.72 -4.88
C THR A 300 -23.78 25.68 -3.73
N GLY A 301 -23.99 24.50 -3.14
CA GLY A 301 -25.06 24.23 -2.18
C GLY A 301 -26.46 24.07 -2.83
N GLU A 302 -26.60 24.34 -4.13
CA GLU A 302 -27.86 24.38 -4.87
C GLU A 302 -27.81 23.44 -6.10
N THR A 303 -28.96 23.03 -6.60
CA THR A 303 -29.04 22.32 -7.88
C THR A 303 -28.84 23.28 -9.06
N PHE A 304 -28.45 22.75 -10.22
CA PHE A 304 -28.32 23.53 -11.45
C PHE A 304 -29.57 24.34 -11.77
N THR A 305 -30.76 23.73 -11.65
CA THR A 305 -32.04 24.39 -11.93
C THR A 305 -32.33 25.54 -10.96
N GLU A 306 -31.98 25.37 -9.68
CA GLU A 306 -32.15 26.43 -8.68
C GLU A 306 -31.25 27.62 -8.96
N VAL A 307 -30.00 27.39 -9.29
CA VAL A 307 -29.04 28.45 -9.65
C VAL A 307 -29.46 29.16 -10.93
N LEU A 308 -29.91 28.44 -11.97
CA LEU A 308 -30.37 29.00 -13.21
C LEU A 308 -31.59 29.91 -13.00
N ILE A 309 -32.61 29.40 -12.26
CA ILE A 309 -33.80 30.18 -11.93
C ILE A 309 -33.44 31.42 -11.12
N ARG A 310 -32.59 31.30 -10.11
CA ARG A 310 -32.11 32.41 -9.29
C ARG A 310 -31.45 33.48 -10.15
N THR A 311 -30.54 33.10 -11.04
CA THR A 311 -29.86 34.02 -11.97
C THR A 311 -30.84 34.76 -12.86
N ARG A 312 -31.80 34.06 -13.44
CA ARG A 312 -32.85 34.65 -14.27
C ARG A 312 -33.71 35.65 -13.49
N MET A 313 -34.06 35.32 -12.23
CA MET A 313 -34.85 36.21 -11.35
C MET A 313 -34.09 37.46 -10.94
N GLU A 314 -32.82 37.39 -10.67
CA GLU A 314 -31.96 38.54 -10.37
C GLU A 314 -31.94 39.50 -11.56
N LYS A 315 -31.78 38.97 -12.76
CA LYS A 315 -31.81 39.77 -13.99
C LYS A 315 -33.23 40.33 -14.29
N ALA A 316 -34.28 39.59 -13.96
CA ALA A 316 -35.64 40.10 -14.09
C ALA A 316 -35.91 41.26 -13.13
N LYS A 317 -35.43 41.23 -11.90
CA LYS A 317 -35.52 42.37 -10.95
C LYS A 317 -34.81 43.61 -11.52
N GLU A 318 -33.60 43.48 -12.04
CA GLU A 318 -32.89 44.59 -12.68
C GLU A 318 -33.68 45.21 -13.81
N LEU A 319 -34.31 44.39 -14.67
CA LEU A 319 -35.14 44.90 -15.78
C LEU A 319 -36.43 45.52 -15.29
N LEU A 320 -37.09 44.97 -14.27
CA LEU A 320 -38.31 45.53 -13.67
C LEU A 320 -38.07 46.88 -13.02
N GLU A 321 -36.91 47.11 -12.44
CA GLU A 321 -36.52 48.38 -11.78
C GLU A 321 -36.16 49.46 -12.80
N ASN A 322 -35.39 49.07 -13.85
CA ASN A 322 -34.74 50.03 -14.73
C ASN A 322 -35.41 50.23 -16.10
N THR A 323 -36.51 49.50 -16.39
CA THR A 323 -37.18 49.59 -17.69
C THR A 323 -38.70 49.61 -17.56
N THR A 324 -39.38 50.06 -18.63
CA THR A 324 -40.86 50.04 -18.71
C THR A 324 -41.41 48.84 -19.48
N MET A 325 -40.58 47.82 -19.68
CA MET A 325 -40.96 46.59 -20.39
C MET A 325 -42.15 45.88 -19.72
N LYS A 326 -42.93 45.21 -20.53
CA LYS A 326 -44.07 44.37 -20.03
C LYS A 326 -43.51 43.06 -19.49
N ASN A 327 -44.22 42.45 -18.55
CA ASN A 327 -43.81 41.22 -17.86
C ASN A 327 -43.50 40.06 -18.83
N TYR A 328 -44.22 39.93 -19.93
CA TYR A 328 -43.95 38.88 -20.92
C TYR A 328 -42.65 39.13 -21.70
N GLU A 329 -42.31 40.40 -22.00
CA GLU A 329 -41.06 40.78 -22.67
C GLU A 329 -39.87 40.53 -21.73
N ILE A 330 -40.04 40.79 -20.44
CA ILE A 330 -39.02 40.49 -19.43
C ILE A 330 -38.82 38.98 -19.29
N ALA A 331 -39.93 38.20 -19.23
CA ALA A 331 -39.88 36.74 -19.17
C ALA A 331 -39.05 36.14 -20.33
N GLU A 332 -39.36 36.56 -21.55
CA GLU A 332 -38.65 36.14 -22.76
C GLU A 332 -37.15 36.55 -22.69
N LYS A 333 -36.88 37.78 -22.29
CA LYS A 333 -35.53 38.35 -22.24
C LYS A 333 -34.63 37.67 -21.20
N VAL A 334 -35.21 37.12 -20.14
CA VAL A 334 -34.46 36.38 -19.10
C VAL A 334 -34.50 34.87 -19.31
N GLY A 335 -35.01 34.37 -20.45
CA GLY A 335 -34.97 32.98 -20.84
C GLY A 335 -36.12 32.11 -20.35
N PHE A 336 -37.27 32.67 -20.00
CA PHE A 336 -38.47 31.88 -19.75
C PHE A 336 -39.31 31.75 -21.02
N ALA A 337 -39.49 30.51 -21.46
CA ALA A 337 -40.36 30.21 -22.61
C ALA A 337 -41.87 30.48 -22.30
N ASP A 338 -42.26 30.33 -21.05
CA ASP A 338 -43.66 30.59 -20.59
C ASP A 338 -43.70 31.76 -19.59
N PRO A 339 -44.32 32.91 -19.97
CA PRO A 339 -44.52 34.05 -19.09
C PRO A 339 -45.35 33.75 -17.84
N HIS A 340 -46.24 32.76 -17.89
CA HIS A 340 -47.04 32.35 -16.73
C HIS A 340 -46.14 31.67 -15.69
N TYR A 341 -45.30 30.75 -16.12
CA TYR A 341 -44.30 30.08 -15.26
C TYR A 341 -43.31 31.09 -14.66
N PHE A 342 -42.88 32.09 -15.43
CA PHE A 342 -42.09 33.21 -14.94
C PHE A 342 -42.76 33.91 -13.76
N GLY A 343 -44.05 34.30 -13.91
CA GLY A 343 -44.79 34.99 -12.87
C GLY A 343 -44.93 34.18 -11.57
N ILE A 344 -45.16 32.88 -11.68
CA ILE A 344 -45.24 31.96 -10.53
C ILE A 344 -43.89 31.87 -9.84
N SER A 345 -42.82 31.66 -10.62
CA SER A 345 -41.42 31.53 -10.11
C SER A 345 -40.96 32.80 -9.43
N PHE A 346 -41.27 33.96 -10.02
CA PHE A 346 -40.94 35.27 -9.47
C PHE A 346 -41.63 35.51 -8.13
N LYS A 347 -42.95 35.25 -8.05
CA LYS A 347 -43.72 35.38 -6.81
C LYS A 347 -43.22 34.43 -5.72
N LYS A 348 -42.86 33.20 -6.08
CA LYS A 348 -42.28 32.23 -5.14
C LYS A 348 -40.95 32.71 -4.53
N MET A 349 -40.11 33.38 -5.31
CA MET A 349 -38.79 33.86 -4.85
C MET A 349 -38.83 35.21 -4.15
N THR A 350 -39.76 36.11 -4.53
CA THR A 350 -39.77 37.50 -4.05
C THR A 350 -40.92 37.81 -3.10
N GLY A 351 -41.91 36.92 -3.01
CA GLY A 351 -43.11 37.11 -2.21
C GLY A 351 -44.24 37.95 -2.91
N CYS A 352 -43.93 38.66 -4.01
CA CYS A 352 -44.87 39.49 -4.75
C CYS A 352 -44.81 39.23 -6.27
N THR A 353 -45.84 39.65 -6.99
CA THR A 353 -45.87 39.54 -8.46
C THR A 353 -44.86 40.50 -9.12
N PRO A 354 -44.39 40.23 -10.37
CA PRO A 354 -43.51 41.16 -11.10
C PRO A 354 -44.07 42.58 -11.20
N THR A 355 -45.38 42.71 -11.37
CA THR A 355 -46.07 44.01 -11.46
C THR A 355 -46.06 44.75 -10.13
N GLU A 356 -46.33 44.05 -9.03
CA GLU A 356 -46.27 44.61 -7.68
C GLU A 356 -44.85 45.04 -7.34
N TYR A 357 -43.87 44.23 -7.63
CA TYR A 357 -42.47 44.52 -7.43
C TYR A 357 -42.02 45.79 -8.19
N ALA A 358 -42.31 45.87 -9.50
CA ALA A 358 -42.01 47.04 -10.29
C ALA A 358 -42.63 48.32 -9.78
N ARG A 359 -43.90 48.26 -9.29
CA ARG A 359 -44.61 49.45 -8.72
C ARG A 359 -44.01 49.90 -7.40
N GLU A 360 -43.52 48.96 -6.59
CA GLU A 360 -42.88 49.28 -5.31
C GLU A 360 -41.50 49.91 -5.48
N LYS A 361 -40.69 49.41 -6.40
CA LYS A 361 -39.28 49.80 -6.61
C LYS A 361 -39.11 51.04 -7.48
N ARG A 362 -40.14 51.41 -8.28
CA ARG A 362 -40.12 52.63 -9.12
C ARG A 362 -40.71 53.85 -8.44
N LYS A 363 -41.20 53.71 -7.18
CA LYS A 363 -41.60 54.84 -6.33
C LYS A 363 -40.36 55.45 -5.69
#